data_9dc1aab81830c59700747e01cdc74b62
#
_entry.id   9dc1aab81830c59700747e01cdc74b62
#
_cell.length_a   1.000
_cell.length_b   1.000
_cell.length_c   1.000
_cell.angle_alpha   90.00
_cell.angle_beta   90.00
_cell.angle_gamma   90.00
#
_symmetry.space_group_name_H-M   'P 1'
#
loop_
_entity.id
_entity.type
_entity.pdbx_description
1 polymer ?
#
loop_
_entity_poly.entity_id
_entity_poly.type
_entity_poly.pdbx_seq_one_letter_code
_entity_poly.pdbx_strand_id
1 'polypeptide(L)'
;GKGRVLTELSVYWFEALEGLVAHHMLSGRVEDFPPPFRDHGDLLAGRTLLVRKARRFDVECVVRGYLAGSGWKEYRRDGSVCGIPLPKGLRESDRLPEPIFTPATKEDDGHDRNISFEEMAGIVGRKHAEDLRALSLSLYGNLAAYCAARGILVADTKFEFGLVGETITLIDELLTPDSSRFWPADRYAPGRGQESYDKQFLRDYLDGLAWDKNPPAPPLPPEIVAATAARYTEAQQRLVDHDHPLRFTKETWK
;
A
#
# COMPACT_ATOMS: atom_id res chain seq x y z
N GLY A 1 17.76 1.62 6.58
CA GLY A 1 16.58 2.14 6.98
C GLY A 1 15.25 1.69 6.37
N LYS A 2 15.08 1.69 5.03
CA LYS A 2 13.76 1.48 4.38
C LYS A 2 13.02 0.24 4.93
N GLY A 3 13.64 -0.94 4.90
CA GLY A 3 13.00 -2.18 5.34
C GLY A 3 12.51 -2.14 6.80
N ARG A 4 13.20 -1.43 7.69
CA ARG A 4 12.76 -1.28 9.08
C ARG A 4 11.48 -0.46 9.18
N VAL A 5 11.39 0.66 8.46
CA VAL A 5 10.18 1.49 8.42
C VAL A 5 8.99 0.71 7.89
N LEU A 6 9.17 -0.04 6.79
CA LEU A 6 8.09 -0.84 6.20
C LEU A 6 7.62 -1.94 7.16
N THR A 7 8.56 -2.64 7.80
CA THR A 7 8.23 -3.70 8.77
C THR A 7 7.49 -3.14 9.97
N GLU A 8 7.96 -2.04 10.55
CA GLU A 8 7.34 -1.44 11.74
C GLU A 8 5.93 -0.93 11.44
N LEU A 9 5.72 -0.25 10.29
CA LEU A 9 4.39 0.15 9.85
C LEU A 9 3.48 -1.06 9.65
N SER A 10 3.96 -2.13 9.00
CA SER A 10 3.18 -3.34 8.79
C SER A 10 2.78 -4.00 10.11
N VAL A 11 3.72 -4.11 11.07
CA VAL A 11 3.42 -4.63 12.42
C VAL A 11 2.34 -3.79 13.09
N TYR A 12 2.52 -2.47 13.11
CA TYR A 12 1.57 -1.54 13.72
C TYR A 12 0.15 -1.70 13.17
N TRP A 13 0.02 -1.79 11.85
CA TRP A 13 -1.29 -1.96 11.21
C TRP A 13 -1.88 -3.35 11.45
N PHE A 14 -1.11 -4.42 11.36
CA PHE A 14 -1.63 -5.76 11.62
C PHE A 14 -2.09 -5.91 13.07
N GLU A 15 -1.34 -5.36 14.01
CA GLU A 15 -1.76 -5.32 15.42
C GLU A 15 -3.02 -4.48 15.63
N ALA A 16 -3.17 -3.35 14.91
CA ALA A 16 -4.37 -2.52 14.98
C ALA A 16 -5.62 -3.23 14.46
N LEU A 17 -5.46 -4.19 13.53
CA LEU A 17 -6.54 -4.98 12.91
C LEU A 17 -6.82 -6.29 13.63
N GLU A 18 -6.09 -6.63 14.69
CA GLU A 18 -6.22 -7.92 15.38
C GLU A 18 -7.67 -8.18 15.82
N GLY A 19 -8.19 -9.35 15.47
CA GLY A 19 -9.57 -9.74 15.76
C GLY A 19 -10.65 -9.13 14.87
N LEU A 20 -10.30 -8.24 13.92
CA LEU A 20 -11.23 -7.63 12.95
C LEU A 20 -11.05 -8.19 11.55
N VAL A 21 -9.82 -8.25 11.10
CA VAL A 21 -9.46 -8.73 9.76
C VAL A 21 -8.44 -9.84 9.90
N ALA A 22 -8.71 -10.99 9.30
CA ALA A 22 -7.74 -12.08 9.28
C ALA A 22 -6.49 -11.65 8.50
N HIS A 23 -5.32 -11.80 9.11
CA HIS A 23 -4.04 -11.48 8.51
C HIS A 23 -2.99 -12.55 8.78
N HIS A 24 -1.93 -12.54 7.99
CA HIS A 24 -0.92 -13.58 8.04
C HIS A 24 0.12 -13.40 9.15
N MET A 25 0.26 -12.21 9.74
CA MET A 25 1.28 -11.95 10.76
C MET A 25 1.02 -12.78 12.03
N LEU A 26 2.04 -13.47 12.50
CA LEU A 26 2.07 -14.19 13.76
C LEU A 26 2.86 -13.41 14.81
N SER A 27 4.02 -12.84 14.43
CA SER A 27 4.82 -11.96 15.28
C SER A 27 5.77 -11.09 14.46
N GLY A 28 6.03 -9.87 14.94
CA GLY A 28 7.13 -9.00 14.51
C GLY A 28 8.36 -9.08 15.42
N ARG A 29 8.33 -9.87 16.48
CA ARG A 29 9.42 -9.99 17.47
C ARG A 29 10.25 -11.23 17.19
N VAL A 30 11.55 -11.06 17.03
CA VAL A 30 12.47 -12.15 16.68
C VAL A 30 12.53 -13.24 17.76
N GLU A 31 12.28 -12.89 19.03
CA GLU A 31 12.23 -13.82 20.15
C GLU A 31 11.16 -14.91 19.98
N ASP A 32 10.09 -14.59 19.22
CA ASP A 32 8.99 -15.52 18.94
C ASP A 32 9.28 -16.44 17.74
N PHE A 33 10.41 -16.23 17.04
CA PHE A 33 10.73 -17.00 15.83
C PHE A 33 11.27 -18.39 16.20
N PRO A 34 11.04 -19.39 15.35
CA PRO A 34 11.60 -20.70 15.55
C PRO A 34 13.13 -20.69 15.36
N PRO A 35 13.89 -21.60 16.02
CA PRO A 35 15.29 -21.80 15.67
C PRO A 35 15.45 -22.23 14.20
N PRO A 36 16.54 -21.82 13.52
CA PRO A 36 17.66 -21.00 14.03
C PRO A 36 17.40 -19.48 13.92
N PHE A 37 16.26 -19.02 13.40
CA PHE A 37 16.03 -17.62 13.07
C PHE A 37 16.11 -16.68 14.27
N ARG A 38 15.58 -17.07 15.42
CA ARG A 38 15.65 -16.23 16.64
C ARG A 38 17.08 -15.97 17.12
N ASP A 39 18.03 -16.84 16.74
CA ASP A 39 19.43 -16.72 17.14
C ASP A 39 20.19 -15.67 16.30
N HIS A 40 19.53 -15.09 15.28
CA HIS A 40 20.03 -14.04 14.39
C HIS A 40 19.32 -12.70 14.59
N GLY A 41 18.98 -12.37 15.84
CA GLY A 41 18.24 -11.14 16.18
C GLY A 41 18.94 -9.86 15.73
N ASP A 42 20.27 -9.80 15.76
CA ASP A 42 21.07 -8.68 15.25
C ASP A 42 20.82 -8.37 13.77
N LEU A 43 20.55 -9.40 12.98
CA LEU A 43 20.26 -9.27 11.53
C LEU A 43 18.77 -9.07 11.25
N LEU A 44 17.88 -9.77 11.97
CA LEU A 44 16.47 -9.91 11.64
C LEU A 44 15.56 -8.90 12.37
N ALA A 45 15.95 -8.42 13.56
CA ALA A 45 15.11 -7.55 14.38
C ALA A 45 14.68 -6.27 13.64
N GLY A 46 13.36 -6.01 13.64
CA GLY A 46 12.74 -4.86 13.00
C GLY A 46 12.76 -4.89 11.45
N ARG A 47 13.07 -6.04 10.86
CA ARG A 47 13.17 -6.19 9.39
C ARG A 47 12.46 -7.43 8.87
N THR A 48 11.89 -8.22 9.75
CA THR A 48 11.34 -9.53 9.43
C THR A 48 10.06 -9.76 10.22
N LEU A 49 9.12 -10.45 9.59
CA LEU A 49 7.89 -10.91 10.22
C LEU A 49 7.86 -12.45 10.23
N LEU A 50 7.38 -13.02 11.30
CA LEU A 50 6.91 -14.40 11.31
C LEU A 50 5.49 -14.40 10.81
N VAL A 51 5.23 -15.12 9.73
CA VAL A 51 3.92 -15.11 9.06
C VAL A 51 3.40 -16.52 8.84
N ARG A 52 2.07 -16.64 8.80
CA ARG A 52 1.39 -17.84 8.34
C ARG A 52 1.46 -17.92 6.82
N LYS A 53 1.82 -19.08 6.29
CA LYS A 53 1.81 -19.31 4.85
C LYS A 53 0.37 -19.34 4.33
N ALA A 54 0.09 -18.55 3.32
CA ALA A 54 -1.19 -18.48 2.64
C ALA A 54 -1.03 -18.84 1.15
N ARG A 55 -2.09 -19.33 0.51
CA ARG A 55 -2.17 -19.47 -0.93
C ARG A 55 -2.58 -18.13 -1.52
N ARG A 56 -1.64 -17.40 -2.10
CA ARG A 56 -1.83 -16.06 -2.67
C ARG A 56 -2.89 -16.08 -3.78
N PHE A 57 -3.69 -15.02 -3.85
CA PHE A 57 -4.43 -14.67 -5.06
C PHE A 57 -3.49 -13.92 -6.04
N ASP A 58 -3.53 -14.27 -7.32
CA ASP A 58 -2.64 -13.67 -8.34
C ASP A 58 -3.22 -12.35 -8.88
N VAL A 59 -3.68 -11.51 -7.96
CA VAL A 59 -4.22 -10.17 -8.20
C VAL A 59 -3.79 -9.22 -7.08
N GLU A 60 -3.58 -7.97 -7.44
CA GLU A 60 -3.42 -6.86 -6.50
C GLU A 60 -4.74 -6.13 -6.34
N CYS A 61 -5.13 -5.87 -5.09
CA CYS A 61 -6.36 -5.17 -4.74
C CYS A 61 -6.05 -3.70 -4.47
N VAL A 62 -6.09 -2.87 -5.51
CA VAL A 62 -5.79 -1.43 -5.39
C VAL A 62 -7.08 -0.66 -5.13
N VAL A 63 -7.05 0.21 -4.11
CA VAL A 63 -8.13 1.18 -3.85
C VAL A 63 -7.59 2.59 -4.04
N ARG A 64 -8.35 3.42 -4.76
CA ARG A 64 -7.99 4.81 -5.04
C ARG A 64 -9.04 5.76 -4.49
N GLY A 65 -8.62 6.69 -3.64
CA GLY A 65 -9.44 7.82 -3.20
C GLY A 65 -9.15 9.10 -3.97
N TYR A 66 -8.05 9.10 -4.72
CA TYR A 66 -7.60 10.22 -5.55
C TYR A 66 -7.10 9.72 -6.90
N LEU A 67 -7.13 10.60 -7.90
CA LEU A 67 -6.78 10.27 -9.29
C LEU A 67 -5.29 10.51 -9.54
N ALA A 68 -4.47 9.48 -9.32
CA ALA A 68 -3.00 9.56 -9.41
C ALA A 68 -2.40 8.36 -10.16
N GLY A 69 -1.13 8.48 -10.53
CA GLY A 69 -0.32 7.40 -11.10
C GLY A 69 -0.93 6.75 -12.34
N SER A 70 -1.02 5.41 -12.35
CA SER A 70 -1.62 4.66 -13.47
C SER A 70 -3.09 4.99 -13.67
N GLY A 71 -3.85 5.24 -12.59
CA GLY A 71 -5.25 5.65 -12.66
C GLY A 71 -5.44 6.98 -13.38
N TRP A 72 -4.59 7.97 -13.10
CA TRP A 72 -4.60 9.25 -13.84
C TRP A 72 -4.27 9.07 -15.32
N LYS A 73 -3.25 8.27 -15.65
CA LYS A 73 -2.86 8.01 -17.04
C LYS A 73 -4.00 7.34 -17.83
N GLU A 74 -4.68 6.37 -17.21
CA GLU A 74 -5.80 5.66 -17.81
C GLU A 74 -7.01 6.59 -17.99
N TYR A 75 -7.40 7.34 -16.96
CA TYR A 75 -8.49 8.31 -17.04
C TYR A 75 -8.27 9.36 -18.15
N ARG A 76 -7.06 9.89 -18.28
CA ARG A 76 -6.74 10.86 -19.35
C ARG A 76 -6.95 10.28 -20.74
N ARG A 77 -6.75 8.99 -20.91
CA ARG A 77 -6.92 8.31 -22.21
C ARG A 77 -8.37 7.93 -22.46
N ASP A 78 -9.03 7.36 -21.46
CA ASP A 78 -10.28 6.62 -21.63
C ASP A 78 -11.48 7.24 -20.90
N GLY A 79 -11.29 8.22 -20.02
CA GLY A 79 -12.34 8.77 -19.16
C GLY A 79 -12.81 7.81 -18.07
N SER A 80 -12.10 6.70 -17.89
CA SER A 80 -12.42 5.62 -16.95
C SER A 80 -11.14 5.06 -16.32
N VAL A 81 -11.26 4.29 -15.23
CA VAL A 81 -10.18 3.51 -14.62
C VAL A 81 -10.67 2.10 -14.37
N CYS A 82 -9.96 1.08 -14.87
CA CYS A 82 -10.37 -0.33 -14.78
C CYS A 82 -11.82 -0.58 -15.27
N GLY A 83 -12.24 0.15 -16.29
CA GLY A 83 -13.62 0.10 -16.83
C GLY A 83 -14.65 0.87 -16.00
N ILE A 84 -14.29 1.52 -14.89
CA ILE A 84 -15.17 2.35 -14.08
C ILE A 84 -15.23 3.76 -14.69
N PRO A 85 -16.34 4.22 -15.25
CA PRO A 85 -16.45 5.56 -15.79
C PRO A 85 -16.38 6.59 -14.65
N LEU A 86 -15.61 7.66 -14.87
CA LEU A 86 -15.46 8.74 -13.90
C LEU A 86 -16.04 10.06 -14.43
N PRO A 87 -16.38 11.01 -13.53
CA PRO A 87 -16.86 12.33 -13.95
C PRO A 87 -15.88 13.01 -14.91
N LYS A 88 -16.43 13.73 -15.90
CA LYS A 88 -15.62 14.53 -16.83
C LYS A 88 -14.99 15.72 -16.12
N GLY A 89 -13.79 16.10 -16.56
CA GLY A 89 -13.10 17.30 -16.07
C GLY A 89 -12.28 17.10 -14.80
N LEU A 90 -12.11 15.87 -14.32
CA LEU A 90 -11.18 15.59 -13.24
C LEU A 90 -9.74 15.89 -13.68
N ARG A 91 -8.96 16.43 -12.75
CA ARG A 91 -7.56 16.77 -12.92
C ARG A 91 -6.67 15.79 -12.18
N GLU A 92 -5.40 15.86 -12.44
CA GLU A 92 -4.41 15.08 -11.67
C GLU A 92 -4.53 15.37 -10.18
N SER A 93 -4.48 14.33 -9.38
CA SER A 93 -4.63 14.37 -7.92
C SER A 93 -5.99 14.85 -7.40
N ASP A 94 -6.99 15.06 -8.23
CA ASP A 94 -8.34 15.36 -7.72
C ASP A 94 -8.83 14.19 -6.83
N ARG A 95 -9.49 14.55 -5.74
CA ARG A 95 -10.20 13.59 -4.89
C ARG A 95 -11.38 13.02 -5.65
N LEU A 96 -11.52 11.71 -5.63
CA LEU A 96 -12.68 11.03 -6.21
C LEU A 96 -13.93 11.23 -5.33
N PRO A 97 -15.13 11.29 -5.93
CA PRO A 97 -16.38 11.37 -5.14
C PRO A 97 -16.51 10.25 -4.13
N GLU A 98 -16.13 9.05 -4.53
CA GLU A 98 -16.04 7.85 -3.69
C GLU A 98 -14.75 7.09 -4.03
N PRO A 99 -14.14 6.39 -3.08
CA PRO A 99 -13.03 5.49 -3.37
C PRO A 99 -13.45 4.40 -4.36
N ILE A 100 -12.60 4.12 -5.34
CA ILE A 100 -12.84 3.09 -6.35
C ILE A 100 -11.88 1.92 -6.17
N PHE A 101 -12.39 0.70 -6.41
CA PHE A 101 -11.60 -0.53 -6.43
C PHE A 101 -11.11 -0.79 -7.85
N THR A 102 -9.80 -0.81 -8.03
CA THR A 102 -9.11 -0.89 -9.32
C THR A 102 -8.07 -2.00 -9.30
N PRO A 103 -8.47 -3.27 -9.49
CA PRO A 103 -7.55 -4.39 -9.38
C PRO A 103 -6.49 -4.37 -10.48
N ALA A 104 -5.36 -5.03 -10.21
CA ALA A 104 -4.31 -5.28 -11.18
C ALA A 104 -3.91 -6.75 -11.19
N THR A 105 -3.30 -7.22 -12.27
CA THR A 105 -2.63 -8.54 -12.28
C THR A 105 -1.43 -8.49 -11.34
N LYS A 106 -1.06 -9.66 -10.82
CA LYS A 106 0.20 -9.86 -10.10
C LYS A 106 1.12 -10.65 -11.03
N GLU A 107 1.93 -9.92 -11.79
CA GLU A 107 2.86 -10.55 -12.72
C GLU A 107 4.15 -10.95 -11.97
N ASP A 108 4.63 -12.15 -12.22
CA ASP A 108 5.92 -12.61 -11.68
C ASP A 108 7.09 -11.97 -12.46
N ASP A 109 6.88 -11.70 -13.74
CA ASP A 109 7.82 -11.00 -14.63
C ASP A 109 7.11 -9.87 -15.38
N GLY A 110 7.62 -8.62 -15.24
CA GLY A 110 7.09 -7.46 -15.95
C GLY A 110 6.44 -6.42 -15.03
N HIS A 111 5.40 -5.76 -15.54
CA HIS A 111 4.66 -4.73 -14.79
C HIS A 111 3.21 -5.16 -14.59
N ASP A 112 2.72 -5.01 -13.36
CA ASP A 112 1.33 -5.23 -13.04
C ASP A 112 0.42 -4.36 -13.92
N ARG A 113 -0.61 -4.97 -14.51
CA ARG A 113 -1.54 -4.32 -15.42
C ARG A 113 -2.89 -4.11 -14.74
N ASN A 114 -3.40 -2.89 -14.79
CA ASN A 114 -4.78 -2.61 -14.38
C ASN A 114 -5.76 -3.51 -15.15
N ILE A 115 -6.67 -4.16 -14.45
CA ILE A 115 -7.71 -5.03 -15.02
C ILE A 115 -9.10 -4.59 -14.54
N SER A 116 -10.11 -4.97 -15.30
CA SER A 116 -11.50 -4.77 -14.87
C SER A 116 -11.86 -5.73 -13.73
N PHE A 117 -12.94 -5.39 -13.01
CA PHE A 117 -13.49 -6.30 -12.01
C PHE A 117 -13.91 -7.65 -12.60
N GLU A 118 -14.42 -7.65 -13.83
CA GLU A 118 -14.83 -8.87 -14.52
C GLU A 118 -13.64 -9.77 -14.88
N GLU A 119 -12.52 -9.17 -15.33
CA GLU A 119 -11.27 -9.91 -15.54
C GLU A 119 -10.76 -10.52 -14.24
N MET A 120 -10.75 -9.74 -13.15
CA MET A 120 -10.40 -10.24 -11.82
C MET A 120 -11.29 -11.40 -11.39
N ALA A 121 -12.60 -11.27 -11.59
CA ALA A 121 -13.55 -12.35 -11.25
C ALA A 121 -13.32 -13.64 -12.07
N GLY A 122 -12.80 -13.49 -13.29
CA GLY A 122 -12.33 -14.62 -14.09
C GLY A 122 -11.11 -15.33 -13.52
N ILE A 123 -10.21 -14.59 -12.86
CA ILE A 123 -8.97 -15.12 -12.27
C ILE A 123 -9.25 -15.79 -10.91
N VAL A 124 -9.93 -15.10 -10.00
CA VAL A 124 -10.08 -15.54 -8.59
C VAL A 124 -11.46 -16.16 -8.28
N GLY A 125 -12.40 -16.13 -9.23
CA GLY A 125 -13.79 -16.50 -9.04
C GLY A 125 -14.64 -15.33 -8.51
N ARG A 126 -15.91 -15.28 -8.95
CA ARG A 126 -16.86 -14.17 -8.65
C ARG A 126 -16.96 -13.88 -7.15
N LYS A 127 -17.20 -14.93 -6.35
CA LYS A 127 -17.36 -14.77 -4.90
C LYS A 127 -16.14 -14.15 -4.24
N HIS A 128 -14.95 -14.67 -4.53
CA HIS A 128 -13.71 -14.08 -3.97
C HIS A 128 -13.51 -12.65 -4.45
N ALA A 129 -13.77 -12.35 -5.72
CA ALA A 129 -13.63 -10.98 -6.25
C ALA A 129 -14.53 -9.98 -5.51
N GLU A 130 -15.77 -10.35 -5.21
CA GLU A 130 -16.73 -9.54 -4.45
C GLU A 130 -16.27 -9.36 -3.00
N ASP A 131 -15.85 -10.42 -2.33
CA ASP A 131 -15.33 -10.38 -0.95
C ASP A 131 -14.06 -9.52 -0.86
N LEU A 132 -13.12 -9.71 -1.79
CA LEU A 132 -11.87 -8.93 -1.86
C LEU A 132 -12.13 -7.45 -2.10
N ARG A 133 -13.06 -7.10 -3.01
CA ARG A 133 -13.46 -5.71 -3.24
C ARG A 133 -14.04 -5.07 -2.00
N ALA A 134 -15.00 -5.74 -1.36
CA ALA A 134 -15.66 -5.23 -0.16
C ALA A 134 -14.66 -5.02 0.98
N LEU A 135 -13.79 -6.00 1.23
CA LEU A 135 -12.78 -5.93 2.28
C LEU A 135 -11.75 -4.81 1.99
N SER A 136 -11.31 -4.68 0.74
CA SER A 136 -10.33 -3.64 0.35
C SER A 136 -10.90 -2.23 0.52
N LEU A 137 -12.16 -1.99 0.13
CA LEU A 137 -12.82 -0.70 0.30
C LEU A 137 -13.02 -0.36 1.78
N SER A 138 -13.42 -1.32 2.60
CA SER A 138 -13.55 -1.16 4.05
C SER A 138 -12.21 -0.86 4.72
N LEU A 139 -11.16 -1.62 4.40
CA LEU A 139 -9.78 -1.37 4.86
C LEU A 139 -9.35 0.05 4.49
N TYR A 140 -9.47 0.42 3.21
CA TYR A 140 -9.08 1.75 2.75
C TYR A 140 -9.82 2.85 3.51
N GLY A 141 -11.13 2.76 3.65
CA GLY A 141 -11.95 3.78 4.30
C GLY A 141 -11.49 4.07 5.74
N ASN A 142 -11.30 3.02 6.53
CA ASN A 142 -10.90 3.15 7.93
C ASN A 142 -9.44 3.62 8.09
N LEU A 143 -8.52 3.02 7.34
CA LEU A 143 -7.09 3.35 7.42
C LEU A 143 -6.81 4.75 6.87
N ALA A 144 -7.43 5.16 5.76
CA ALA A 144 -7.28 6.50 5.20
C ALA A 144 -7.84 7.58 6.11
N ALA A 145 -8.94 7.32 6.81
CA ALA A 145 -9.49 8.25 7.81
C ALA A 145 -8.53 8.47 8.99
N TYR A 146 -7.93 7.38 9.49
CA TYR A 146 -6.90 7.48 10.53
C TYR A 146 -5.68 8.29 10.07
N CYS A 147 -5.18 8.04 8.86
CA CYS A 147 -4.05 8.78 8.29
C CYS A 147 -4.37 10.26 8.09
N ALA A 148 -5.57 10.58 7.60
CA ALA A 148 -6.01 11.95 7.37
C ALA A 148 -6.05 12.77 8.67
N ALA A 149 -6.48 12.17 9.79
CA ALA A 149 -6.45 12.79 11.11
C ALA A 149 -5.02 13.10 11.60
N ARG A 150 -4.00 12.50 10.97
CA ARG A 150 -2.57 12.71 11.25
C ARG A 150 -1.84 13.49 10.16
N GLY A 151 -2.59 14.17 9.29
CA GLY A 151 -2.06 15.03 8.24
C GLY A 151 -1.47 14.27 7.05
N ILE A 152 -1.87 13.01 6.83
CA ILE A 152 -1.48 12.20 5.68
C ILE A 152 -2.70 11.82 4.87
N LEU A 153 -2.74 12.21 3.59
CA LEU A 153 -3.72 11.73 2.63
C LEU A 153 -3.21 10.45 1.97
N VAL A 154 -4.01 9.39 2.02
CA VAL A 154 -3.74 8.15 1.29
C VAL A 154 -4.40 8.26 -0.08
N ALA A 155 -3.60 8.54 -1.11
CA ALA A 155 -4.15 8.71 -2.46
C ALA A 155 -4.62 7.38 -3.05
N ASP A 156 -3.83 6.39 -2.95
CA ASP A 156 -4.14 4.99 -3.25
C ASP A 156 -3.30 4.06 -2.38
N THR A 157 -3.74 2.84 -2.27
CA THR A 157 -2.98 1.74 -1.65
C THR A 157 -3.31 0.44 -2.33
N LYS A 158 -2.36 -0.49 -2.32
CA LYS A 158 -2.57 -1.87 -2.74
C LYS A 158 -2.60 -2.80 -1.54
N PHE A 159 -3.51 -3.74 -1.57
CA PHE A 159 -3.60 -4.86 -0.65
C PHE A 159 -3.34 -6.15 -1.39
N GLU A 160 -2.71 -7.09 -0.71
CA GLU A 160 -2.55 -8.45 -1.19
C GLU A 160 -3.28 -9.42 -0.25
N PHE A 161 -3.89 -10.44 -0.83
CA PHE A 161 -4.64 -11.43 -0.08
C PHE A 161 -4.27 -12.84 -0.50
N GLY A 162 -4.51 -13.77 0.40
CA GLY A 162 -4.40 -15.20 0.15
C GLY A 162 -5.42 -15.98 0.95
N LEU A 163 -5.41 -17.30 0.80
CA LEU A 163 -6.23 -18.20 1.57
C LEU A 163 -5.39 -18.95 2.60
N VAL A 164 -5.84 -18.95 3.85
CA VAL A 164 -5.42 -19.88 4.90
C VAL A 164 -6.59 -20.81 5.18
N GLY A 165 -6.51 -22.05 4.70
CA GLY A 165 -7.70 -22.86 4.54
C GLY A 165 -8.68 -22.21 3.56
N GLU A 166 -9.90 -21.91 4.01
CA GLU A 166 -10.91 -21.19 3.22
C GLU A 166 -11.05 -19.71 3.61
N THR A 167 -10.26 -19.24 4.57
CA THR A 167 -10.35 -17.86 5.08
C THR A 167 -9.52 -16.91 4.22
N ILE A 168 -10.15 -15.88 3.67
CA ILE A 168 -9.46 -14.77 3.02
C ILE A 168 -8.63 -14.06 4.08
N THR A 169 -7.35 -13.95 3.82
CA THR A 169 -6.32 -13.48 4.77
C THR A 169 -5.50 -12.38 4.11
N LEU A 170 -5.39 -11.25 4.77
CA LEU A 170 -4.52 -10.14 4.34
C LEU A 170 -3.06 -10.57 4.50
N ILE A 171 -2.28 -10.37 3.46
CA ILE A 171 -0.87 -10.79 3.40
C ILE A 171 0.02 -9.64 2.93
N ASP A 172 1.32 -9.90 2.82
CA ASP A 172 2.34 -8.95 2.39
C ASP A 172 2.50 -7.77 3.37
N GLU A 173 2.70 -6.57 2.89
CA GLU A 173 2.80 -5.35 3.69
C GLU A 173 1.45 -4.61 3.74
N LEU A 174 1.26 -3.79 4.75
CA LEU A 174 0.02 -3.05 4.92
C LEU A 174 0.29 -1.57 5.11
N LEU A 175 -0.29 -0.76 4.21
CA LEU A 175 -0.34 0.70 4.26
C LEU A 175 1.02 1.32 4.61
N THR A 176 2.00 1.01 3.79
CA THR A 176 3.38 1.51 3.88
C THR A 176 3.66 2.50 2.76
N PRO A 177 4.74 3.29 2.84
CA PRO A 177 5.18 4.13 1.73
C PRO A 177 5.57 3.34 0.46
N ASP A 178 5.61 2.03 0.49
CA ASP A 178 5.90 1.20 -0.68
C ASP A 178 4.63 0.70 -1.37
N SER A 179 3.62 0.33 -0.60
CA SER A 179 2.31 -0.10 -1.10
C SER A 179 1.33 1.05 -1.33
N SER A 180 1.62 2.28 -0.88
CA SER A 180 0.68 3.40 -0.84
C SER A 180 1.32 4.71 -1.30
N ARG A 181 0.49 5.62 -1.87
CA ARG A 181 0.86 7.02 -2.04
C ARG A 181 0.38 7.83 -0.85
N PHE A 182 1.33 8.37 -0.11
CA PHE A 182 1.09 9.23 1.05
C PHE A 182 1.44 10.67 0.72
N TRP A 183 0.44 11.56 0.82
CA TRP A 183 0.62 12.99 0.57
C TRP A 183 0.49 13.80 1.85
N PRO A 184 1.32 14.83 2.05
CA PRO A 184 1.11 15.80 3.13
C PRO A 184 -0.21 16.53 2.92
N ALA A 185 -1.12 16.44 3.89
CA ALA A 185 -2.44 17.06 3.77
C ALA A 185 -2.37 18.61 3.69
N ASP A 186 -1.41 19.21 4.38
CA ASP A 186 -1.15 20.65 4.42
C ASP A 186 -0.57 21.22 3.11
N ARG A 187 -0.05 20.37 2.21
CA ARG A 187 0.55 20.75 0.92
C ARG A 187 -0.23 20.24 -0.28
N TYR A 188 -1.32 19.53 -0.01
CA TYR A 188 -2.15 18.98 -1.08
C TYR A 188 -2.78 20.09 -1.93
N ALA A 189 -2.62 20.00 -3.24
CA ALA A 189 -3.24 20.89 -4.21
C ALA A 189 -3.64 20.12 -5.48
N PRO A 190 -4.93 19.99 -5.79
CA PRO A 190 -5.39 19.28 -6.97
C PRO A 190 -4.96 19.95 -8.28
N GLY A 191 -4.88 19.17 -9.35
CA GLY A 191 -4.49 19.65 -10.69
C GLY A 191 -3.00 19.59 -10.98
N ARG A 192 -2.22 18.98 -10.10
CA ARG A 192 -0.77 18.78 -10.27
C ARG A 192 -0.30 17.51 -9.57
N GLY A 193 0.92 17.06 -9.87
CA GLY A 193 1.63 16.06 -9.07
C GLY A 193 1.82 16.54 -7.63
N GLN A 194 1.81 15.63 -6.67
CA GLN A 194 1.92 15.94 -5.24
C GLN A 194 3.30 15.60 -4.69
N GLU A 195 3.75 16.36 -3.70
CA GLU A 195 4.80 15.87 -2.81
C GLU A 195 4.33 14.58 -2.14
N SER A 196 5.27 13.66 -1.93
CA SER A 196 4.93 12.33 -1.43
C SER A 196 5.93 11.83 -0.40
N TYR A 197 5.45 11.08 0.59
CA TYR A 197 6.28 10.36 1.55
C TYR A 197 6.71 8.98 1.05
N ASP A 198 6.35 8.63 -0.18
CA ASP A 198 6.68 7.36 -0.82
C ASP A 198 7.89 7.44 -1.77
N LYS A 199 8.06 6.42 -2.58
CA LYS A 199 9.13 6.29 -3.57
C LYS A 199 9.03 7.25 -4.77
N GLN A 200 8.00 8.11 -4.85
CA GLN A 200 7.81 9.00 -5.99
C GLN A 200 8.97 10.01 -6.10
N PHE A 201 9.45 10.52 -4.97
CA PHE A 201 10.62 11.41 -4.95
C PHE A 201 11.85 10.80 -5.61
N LEU A 202 12.13 9.51 -5.32
CA LEU A 202 13.23 8.79 -5.95
C LEU A 202 12.95 8.55 -7.44
N ARG A 203 11.72 8.23 -7.80
CA ARG A 203 11.33 8.05 -9.21
C ARG A 203 11.49 9.34 -10.01
N ASP A 204 11.04 10.47 -9.47
CA ASP A 204 11.18 11.78 -10.11
C ASP A 204 12.65 12.15 -10.35
N TYR A 205 13.52 11.85 -9.38
CA TYR A 205 14.96 12.00 -9.56
C TYR A 205 15.49 11.10 -10.69
N LEU A 206 15.15 9.82 -10.69
CA LEU A 206 15.60 8.87 -11.71
C LEU A 206 15.05 9.20 -13.11
N ASP A 207 13.84 9.71 -13.18
CA ASP A 207 13.21 10.14 -14.44
C ASP A 207 13.89 11.39 -15.04
N GLY A 208 14.53 12.19 -14.18
CA GLY A 208 15.35 13.33 -14.60
C GLY A 208 16.75 12.97 -15.12
N LEU A 209 17.17 11.70 -14.98
CA LEU A 209 18.47 11.24 -15.47
C LEU A 209 18.38 10.77 -16.93
N ALA A 210 19.49 10.90 -17.65
CA ALA A 210 19.66 10.27 -18.97
C ALA A 210 19.98 8.77 -18.83
N TRP A 211 19.03 8.02 -18.23
CA TRP A 211 19.14 6.58 -18.00
C TRP A 211 17.93 5.87 -18.61
N ASP A 212 18.20 4.83 -19.38
CA ASP A 212 17.20 4.03 -20.10
C ASP A 212 16.42 3.03 -19.23
N LYS A 213 16.66 3.07 -17.89
CA LYS A 213 16.09 2.17 -16.87
C LYS A 213 16.49 0.70 -16.98
N ASN A 214 17.51 0.40 -17.79
CA ASN A 214 18.12 -0.91 -17.84
C ASN A 214 19.29 -1.00 -16.83
N PRO A 215 19.53 -2.18 -16.24
CA PRO A 215 20.72 -2.42 -15.41
C PRO A 215 22.03 -2.18 -16.17
N PRO A 216 23.08 -1.68 -15.48
CA PRO A 216 23.13 -1.32 -14.08
C PRO A 216 22.49 0.05 -13.80
N ALA A 217 21.78 0.16 -12.66
CA ALA A 217 21.25 1.44 -12.23
C ALA A 217 22.38 2.42 -11.83
N PRO A 218 22.23 3.73 -12.09
CA PRO A 218 23.21 4.72 -11.64
C PRO A 218 23.26 4.78 -10.10
N PRO A 219 24.45 5.05 -9.51
CA PRO A 219 24.56 5.23 -8.07
C PRO A 219 23.74 6.44 -7.62
N LEU A 220 23.05 6.32 -6.50
CA LEU A 220 22.29 7.42 -5.93
C LEU A 220 23.21 8.36 -5.13
N PRO A 221 23.11 9.68 -5.34
CA PRO A 221 23.79 10.65 -4.50
C PRO A 221 23.38 10.52 -3.02
N PRO A 222 24.31 10.72 -2.06
CA PRO A 222 24.01 10.61 -0.63
C PRO A 222 22.84 11.49 -0.17
N GLU A 223 22.68 12.68 -0.73
CA GLU A 223 21.56 13.59 -0.45
C GLU A 223 20.21 13.04 -0.90
N ILE A 224 20.14 12.33 -2.03
CA ILE A 224 18.91 11.67 -2.49
C ILE A 224 18.55 10.50 -1.58
N VAL A 225 19.54 9.72 -1.16
CA VAL A 225 19.35 8.63 -0.19
C VAL A 225 18.83 9.18 1.14
N ALA A 226 19.48 10.25 1.66
CA ALA A 226 19.09 10.88 2.92
C ALA A 226 17.67 11.48 2.84
N ALA A 227 17.37 12.23 1.77
CA ALA A 227 16.06 12.83 1.57
C ALA A 227 14.94 11.79 1.41
N THR A 228 15.22 10.66 0.74
CA THR A 228 14.28 9.53 0.65
C THR A 228 14.05 8.91 2.02
N ALA A 229 15.12 8.65 2.77
CA ALA A 229 15.02 8.08 4.12
C ALA A 229 14.23 8.99 5.07
N ALA A 230 14.45 10.30 5.01
CA ALA A 230 13.72 11.27 5.83
C ALA A 230 12.20 11.23 5.60
N ARG A 231 11.76 11.11 4.33
CA ARG A 231 10.33 11.00 3.99
C ARG A 231 9.69 9.75 4.57
N TYR A 232 10.36 8.61 4.47
CA TYR A 232 9.88 7.35 5.06
C TYR A 232 9.78 7.45 6.58
N THR A 233 10.79 8.04 7.22
CA THR A 233 10.81 8.24 8.67
C THR A 233 9.71 9.23 9.12
N GLU A 234 9.48 10.30 8.37
CA GLU A 234 8.43 11.26 8.67
C GLU A 234 7.04 10.62 8.60
N ALA A 235 6.77 9.84 7.55
CA ALA A 235 5.50 9.10 7.45
C ALA A 235 5.29 8.17 8.64
N GLN A 236 6.32 7.41 9.01
CA GLN A 236 6.28 6.52 10.17
C GLN A 236 6.00 7.27 11.47
N GLN A 237 6.73 8.35 11.75
CA GLN A 237 6.55 9.16 12.97
C GLN A 237 5.15 9.80 13.09
N ARG A 238 4.52 10.13 11.97
CA ARG A 238 3.15 10.65 11.95
C ARG A 238 2.10 9.58 12.20
N LEU A 239 2.33 8.36 11.73
CA LEU A 239 1.35 7.29 11.75
C LEU A 239 1.42 6.42 13.00
N VAL A 240 2.64 6.11 13.46
CA VAL A 240 2.86 5.20 14.59
C VAL A 240 2.83 5.98 15.90
N ASP A 241 1.91 5.63 16.77
CA ASP A 241 1.81 6.15 18.14
C ASP A 241 2.16 5.00 19.11
N HIS A 242 3.38 5.04 19.63
CA HIS A 242 3.87 4.01 20.56
C HIS A 242 3.26 4.13 21.95
N ASP A 243 2.87 5.34 22.36
CA ASP A 243 2.31 5.59 23.69
C ASP A 243 0.83 5.19 23.74
N HIS A 244 0.13 5.35 22.60
CA HIS A 244 -1.29 5.01 22.46
C HIS A 244 -1.49 4.13 21.21
N PRO A 245 -1.16 2.83 21.27
CA PRO A 245 -1.27 1.92 20.13
C PRO A 245 -2.71 1.89 19.60
N LEU A 246 -2.83 2.07 18.28
CA LEU A 246 -4.12 1.99 17.61
C LEU A 246 -4.73 0.60 17.80
N ARG A 247 -6.02 0.57 18.11
CA ARG A 247 -6.86 -0.63 18.07
C ARG A 247 -8.19 -0.26 17.44
N PHE A 248 -8.50 -0.84 16.32
CA PHE A 248 -9.85 -0.79 15.78
C PHE A 248 -10.74 -1.76 16.56
N THR A 249 -11.98 -1.35 16.79
CA THR A 249 -13.00 -2.22 17.39
C THR A 249 -14.17 -2.36 16.42
N LYS A 250 -15.08 -3.30 16.68
CA LYS A 250 -16.29 -3.45 15.84
C LYS A 250 -17.16 -2.20 15.82
N GLU A 251 -17.10 -1.38 16.87
CA GLU A 251 -17.83 -0.12 16.98
C GLU A 251 -17.16 1.01 16.17
N THR A 252 -15.83 1.02 16.10
CA THR A 252 -15.07 2.05 15.36
C THR A 252 -14.84 1.69 13.90
N TRP A 253 -14.98 0.41 13.54
CA TRP A 253 -14.82 -0.09 12.18
C TRP A 253 -16.08 0.19 11.35
N LYS A 254 -15.92 0.93 10.23
CA LYS A 254 -17.00 1.33 9.32
C LYS A 254 -17.00 0.54 8.02
#